data_afb256741a842fe4ddebe53a1bec8715
#
_entry.id   afb256741a842fe4ddebe53a1bec8715
#
_cell.length_a   1.000
_cell.length_b   1.000
_cell.length_c   1.000
_cell.angle_alpha   90.00
_cell.angle_beta   90.00
_cell.angle_gamma   90.00
#
_symmetry.space_group_name_H-M   'P 1'
#
loop_
_entity.id
_entity.type
_entity.pdbx_description
1 polymer ?
#
loop_
_entity_poly.entity_id
_entity_poly.type
_entity_poly.pdbx_seq_one_letter_code
_entity_poly.pdbx_strand_id
1 'polypeptide(L)'
;MKRLITVMTLLLAMPVQAEVQTKTVEYEHDGEKLTGHLYWDDAKKGNGPGVMVIHAWWGLNDYAKTRARMLAEEGYVAFAADMYGTGKVTDKPAQAKEWMLEVTADVDGWQERAALGLEQLKKSGLVDPQRMAAIGYCFGGGTILQMAYSGTEAKAVVGYHASLPAAPESVKGKIGTKVMMFHGHGDKFVAPEVVSNFQNKLEEADADWEMVIFGGDVRHSFTNPDAAKYGIENLKYDADADAASWQRTLELFKQTL
;
A
#
# COMPACT_ATOMS: atom_id res chain seq x y z
N MET A 1 65.02 -28.50 15.16
CA MET A 1 64.23 -27.37 14.61
C MET A 1 62.81 -27.84 14.41
N LYS A 2 61.90 -27.51 15.34
CA LYS A 2 60.46 -27.90 15.24
C LYS A 2 59.74 -26.75 14.52
N ARG A 3 59.16 -27.02 13.34
CA ARG A 3 58.32 -26.06 12.63
C ARG A 3 56.91 -26.06 13.24
N LEU A 4 56.50 -24.94 13.79
CA LEU A 4 55.12 -24.66 14.21
C LEU A 4 54.30 -24.40 12.92
N ILE A 5 53.31 -25.21 12.65
CA ILE A 5 52.31 -24.95 11.61
C ILE A 5 51.16 -24.22 12.31
N THR A 6 51.01 -22.92 12.04
CA THR A 6 49.85 -22.13 12.48
C THR A 6 48.70 -22.39 11.50
N VAL A 7 47.69 -23.13 11.96
CA VAL A 7 46.43 -23.30 11.23
C VAL A 7 45.57 -22.06 11.45
N MET A 8 45.46 -21.24 10.41
CA MET A 8 44.56 -20.06 10.40
C MET A 8 43.14 -20.53 10.04
N THR A 9 42.28 -20.62 11.06
CA THR A 9 40.86 -20.97 10.87
C THR A 9 40.14 -19.78 10.28
N LEU A 10 39.77 -19.86 9.01
CA LEU A 10 38.95 -18.85 8.33
C LEU A 10 37.49 -19.05 8.79
N LEU A 11 37.01 -18.19 9.70
CA LEU A 11 35.60 -18.11 10.04
C LEU A 11 34.86 -17.49 8.84
N LEU A 12 34.21 -18.33 8.04
CA LEU A 12 33.23 -17.91 7.04
C LEU A 12 32.02 -17.34 7.80
N ALA A 13 31.89 -16.01 7.83
CA ALA A 13 30.65 -15.36 8.26
C ALA A 13 29.56 -15.77 7.26
N MET A 14 28.66 -16.66 7.68
CA MET A 14 27.42 -16.90 6.92
C MET A 14 26.62 -15.61 6.90
N PRO A 15 26.09 -15.19 5.73
CA PRO A 15 25.19 -14.06 5.68
C PRO A 15 23.99 -14.39 6.58
N VAL A 16 23.73 -13.56 7.57
CA VAL A 16 22.47 -13.63 8.34
C VAL A 16 21.39 -13.30 7.32
N GLN A 17 20.62 -14.31 6.94
CA GLN A 17 19.46 -14.11 6.08
C GLN A 17 18.44 -13.32 6.89
N ALA A 18 18.05 -12.16 6.39
CA ALA A 18 17.03 -11.34 7.00
C ALA A 18 15.74 -12.17 7.18
N GLU A 19 15.24 -12.24 8.41
CA GLU A 19 13.99 -12.93 8.71
C GLU A 19 12.90 -11.88 8.95
N VAL A 20 11.88 -11.89 8.09
CA VAL A 20 10.73 -11.01 8.24
C VAL A 20 9.90 -11.45 9.43
N GLN A 21 9.90 -10.62 10.45
CA GLN A 21 9.04 -10.77 11.63
C GLN A 21 7.64 -10.25 11.33
N THR A 22 6.65 -10.75 12.08
CA THR A 22 5.26 -10.29 11.99
C THR A 22 4.64 -10.17 13.38
N LYS A 23 3.75 -9.17 13.53
CA LYS A 23 2.96 -8.95 14.75
C LYS A 23 1.55 -8.52 14.37
N THR A 24 0.55 -9.19 14.95
CA THR A 24 -0.84 -8.76 14.88
C THR A 24 -1.06 -7.54 15.80
N VAL A 25 -1.78 -6.54 15.32
CA VAL A 25 -2.10 -5.31 16.04
C VAL A 25 -3.61 -5.12 16.00
N GLU A 26 -4.23 -5.08 17.18
CA GLU A 26 -5.66 -4.77 17.35
C GLU A 26 -5.81 -3.27 17.63
N TYR A 27 -6.79 -2.64 16.99
CA TYR A 27 -7.17 -1.24 17.17
C TYR A 27 -8.67 -1.08 16.93
N GLU A 28 -9.20 0.11 17.12
CA GLU A 28 -10.65 0.35 17.05
C GLU A 28 -10.95 1.69 16.38
N HIS A 29 -12.05 1.74 15.63
CA HIS A 29 -12.63 2.95 15.10
C HIS A 29 -14.14 2.89 15.25
N ASP A 30 -14.74 3.84 15.97
CA ASP A 30 -16.19 3.96 16.19
C ASP A 30 -16.87 2.66 16.70
N GLY A 31 -16.20 1.95 17.62
CA GLY A 31 -16.68 0.69 18.16
C GLY A 31 -16.45 -0.53 17.27
N GLU A 32 -15.99 -0.36 16.02
CA GLU A 32 -15.58 -1.47 15.16
C GLU A 32 -14.13 -1.88 15.46
N LYS A 33 -13.93 -3.15 15.80
CA LYS A 33 -12.61 -3.73 16.03
C LYS A 33 -11.91 -4.01 14.70
N LEU A 34 -10.69 -3.58 14.60
CA LEU A 34 -9.84 -3.71 13.42
C LEU A 34 -8.58 -4.51 13.78
N THR A 35 -8.13 -5.36 12.86
CA THR A 35 -6.94 -6.18 13.06
C THR A 35 -5.96 -6.03 11.90
N GLY A 36 -4.88 -5.29 12.12
CA GLY A 36 -3.80 -5.14 11.15
C GLY A 36 -2.61 -6.05 11.46
N HIS A 37 -1.65 -6.08 10.51
CA HIS A 37 -0.43 -6.88 10.66
C HIS A 37 0.81 -6.04 10.36
N LEU A 38 1.72 -6.00 11.31
CA LEU A 38 3.03 -5.34 11.19
C LEU A 38 4.07 -6.36 10.71
N TYR A 39 4.93 -5.94 9.76
CA TYR A 39 6.03 -6.72 9.20
C TYR A 39 7.32 -5.89 9.24
N TRP A 40 8.45 -6.50 9.61
CA TRP A 40 9.76 -5.84 9.61
C TRP A 40 10.88 -6.86 9.51
N ASP A 41 12.05 -6.43 9.08
CA ASP A 41 13.29 -7.19 9.11
C ASP A 41 14.01 -6.94 10.44
N ASP A 42 14.20 -7.98 11.26
CA ASP A 42 14.85 -7.89 12.57
C ASP A 42 16.37 -7.65 12.50
N ALA A 43 17.00 -7.89 11.36
CA ALA A 43 18.40 -7.56 11.14
C ALA A 43 18.62 -6.03 11.02
N LYS A 44 17.58 -5.25 10.70
CA LYS A 44 17.63 -3.79 10.59
C LYS A 44 17.29 -3.14 11.93
N LYS A 45 18.32 -2.62 12.60
CA LYS A 45 18.18 -1.94 13.88
C LYS A 45 17.88 -0.46 13.70
N GLY A 46 16.98 0.07 14.53
CA GLY A 46 16.64 1.50 14.56
C GLY A 46 15.32 1.82 13.86
N ASN A 47 14.99 3.11 13.84
CA ASN A 47 13.76 3.61 13.23
C ASN A 47 13.95 3.70 11.70
N GLY A 48 13.40 2.73 10.97
CA GLY A 48 13.42 2.69 9.51
C GLY A 48 12.28 3.50 8.88
N PRO A 49 12.26 3.57 7.53
CA PRO A 49 11.10 4.10 6.82
C PRO A 49 9.90 3.16 6.97
N GLY A 50 8.71 3.75 7.13
CA GLY A 50 7.47 3.00 7.31
C GLY A 50 6.53 3.08 6.11
N VAL A 51 5.87 1.97 5.76
CA VAL A 51 4.89 1.94 4.66
C VAL A 51 3.61 1.25 5.12
N MET A 52 2.48 1.96 5.05
CA MET A 52 1.17 1.36 5.25
C MET A 52 0.66 0.75 3.95
N VAL A 53 0.05 -0.43 4.04
CA VAL A 53 -0.55 -1.16 2.91
C VAL A 53 -2.05 -1.27 3.13
N ILE A 54 -2.86 -0.78 2.19
CA ILE A 54 -4.31 -0.86 2.24
C ILE A 54 -4.82 -1.83 1.19
N HIS A 55 -5.66 -2.76 1.66
CA HIS A 55 -6.20 -3.88 0.88
C HIS A 55 -7.19 -3.45 -0.22
N ALA A 56 -7.41 -4.32 -1.20
CA ALA A 56 -8.51 -4.20 -2.15
C ALA A 56 -9.87 -4.44 -1.46
N TRP A 57 -10.95 -4.28 -2.18
CA TRP A 57 -12.32 -4.43 -1.64
C TRP A 57 -12.65 -5.80 -1.01
N TRP A 58 -11.76 -6.79 -1.14
CA TRP A 58 -11.90 -8.13 -0.58
C TRP A 58 -11.65 -8.22 0.94
N GLY A 59 -11.23 -7.14 1.58
CA GLY A 59 -10.75 -7.10 2.98
C GLY A 59 -9.25 -7.41 3.08
N LEU A 60 -8.74 -7.44 4.31
CA LEU A 60 -7.33 -7.67 4.61
C LEU A 60 -6.95 -9.15 4.43
N ASN A 61 -6.91 -9.59 3.17
CA ASN A 61 -6.60 -10.95 2.75
C ASN A 61 -5.07 -11.19 2.63
N ASP A 62 -4.70 -12.42 2.27
CA ASP A 62 -3.28 -12.81 2.17
C ASP A 62 -2.52 -12.05 1.09
N TYR A 63 -3.18 -11.59 0.02
CA TYR A 63 -2.54 -10.77 -0.99
C TYR A 63 -2.00 -9.45 -0.41
N ALA A 64 -2.81 -8.70 0.35
CA ALA A 64 -2.37 -7.45 0.97
C ALA A 64 -1.26 -7.70 2.02
N LYS A 65 -1.37 -8.78 2.79
CA LYS A 65 -0.34 -9.22 3.74
C LYS A 65 0.98 -9.57 3.04
N THR A 66 0.91 -10.25 1.89
CA THR A 66 2.09 -10.57 1.06
C THR A 66 2.78 -9.30 0.57
N ARG A 67 2.04 -8.29 0.12
CA ARG A 67 2.61 -7.01 -0.30
C ARG A 67 3.30 -6.27 0.86
N ALA A 68 2.74 -6.34 2.08
CA ALA A 68 3.40 -5.80 3.26
C ALA A 68 4.68 -6.58 3.61
N ARG A 69 4.68 -7.91 3.50
CA ARG A 69 5.88 -8.73 3.68
C ARG A 69 6.97 -8.38 2.67
N MET A 70 6.62 -8.21 1.38
CA MET A 70 7.56 -7.81 0.34
C MET A 70 8.24 -6.48 0.65
N LEU A 71 7.51 -5.50 1.22
CA LEU A 71 8.10 -4.24 1.68
C LEU A 71 9.08 -4.47 2.83
N ALA A 72 8.77 -5.37 3.76
CA ALA A 72 9.69 -5.70 4.84
C ALA A 72 10.97 -6.38 4.34
N GLU A 73 10.88 -7.23 3.32
CA GLU A 73 12.03 -7.83 2.62
C GLU A 73 12.91 -6.77 1.95
N GLU A 74 12.31 -5.68 1.44
CA GLU A 74 13.03 -4.51 0.92
C GLU A 74 13.57 -3.58 2.02
N GLY A 75 13.23 -3.88 3.29
CA GLY A 75 13.75 -3.20 4.47
C GLY A 75 12.94 -2.04 4.99
N TYR A 76 11.71 -1.93 4.60
CA TYR A 76 10.74 -1.04 5.21
C TYR A 76 10.08 -1.72 6.43
N VAL A 77 9.56 -0.91 7.35
CA VAL A 77 8.58 -1.43 8.32
C VAL A 77 7.22 -1.28 7.69
N ALA A 78 6.51 -2.37 7.45
CA ALA A 78 5.25 -2.37 6.74
C ALA A 78 4.06 -2.70 7.66
N PHE A 79 2.96 -1.99 7.51
CA PHE A 79 1.72 -2.25 8.25
C PHE A 79 0.56 -2.49 7.29
N ALA A 80 0.07 -3.73 7.22
CA ALA A 80 -1.15 -4.06 6.50
C ALA A 80 -2.37 -3.67 7.35
N ALA A 81 -3.06 -2.60 6.94
CA ALA A 81 -4.18 -2.01 7.67
C ALA A 81 -5.51 -2.68 7.30
N ASP A 82 -6.34 -2.92 8.32
CA ASP A 82 -7.73 -3.36 8.16
C ASP A 82 -8.65 -2.14 8.04
N MET A 83 -9.45 -2.12 6.98
CA MET A 83 -10.41 -1.03 6.72
C MET A 83 -11.87 -1.45 6.97
N TYR A 84 -12.13 -2.74 7.22
CA TYR A 84 -13.50 -3.24 7.30
C TYR A 84 -13.91 -3.72 8.68
N GLY A 85 -13.01 -4.38 9.39
CA GLY A 85 -13.28 -5.02 10.68
C GLY A 85 -12.62 -6.38 10.80
N THR A 86 -12.30 -6.77 12.01
CA THR A 86 -11.61 -8.02 12.32
C THR A 86 -12.31 -9.22 11.67
N GLY A 87 -11.57 -9.90 10.78
CA GLY A 87 -12.05 -11.10 10.07
C GLY A 87 -12.98 -10.84 8.89
N LYS A 88 -13.27 -9.59 8.54
CA LYS A 88 -14.07 -9.25 7.35
C LYS A 88 -13.22 -9.42 6.07
N VAL A 89 -13.13 -10.66 5.59
CA VAL A 89 -12.50 -11.05 4.32
C VAL A 89 -13.48 -11.90 3.51
N THR A 90 -13.63 -11.63 2.23
CA THR A 90 -14.58 -12.36 1.36
C THR A 90 -14.01 -12.55 -0.05
N ASP A 91 -14.51 -13.56 -0.75
CA ASP A 91 -14.35 -13.78 -2.19
C ASP A 91 -15.65 -13.50 -2.97
N LYS A 92 -16.71 -13.05 -2.28
CA LYS A 92 -18.03 -12.78 -2.86
C LYS A 92 -18.16 -11.29 -3.22
N PRO A 93 -18.33 -10.93 -4.51
CA PRO A 93 -18.40 -9.53 -4.94
C PRO A 93 -19.49 -8.70 -4.28
N ALA A 94 -20.67 -9.33 -4.02
CA ALA A 94 -21.78 -8.65 -3.36
C ALA A 94 -21.43 -8.21 -1.93
N GLN A 95 -20.80 -9.10 -1.14
CA GLN A 95 -20.37 -8.81 0.21
C GLN A 95 -19.22 -7.78 0.25
N ALA A 96 -18.25 -7.92 -0.66
CA ALA A 96 -17.16 -6.96 -0.79
C ALA A 96 -17.68 -5.56 -1.10
N LYS A 97 -18.65 -5.46 -2.01
CA LYS A 97 -19.32 -4.19 -2.36
C LYS A 97 -20.07 -3.58 -1.17
N GLU A 98 -20.78 -4.38 -0.40
CA GLU A 98 -21.50 -3.93 0.80
C GLU A 98 -20.55 -3.28 1.80
N TRP A 99 -19.48 -3.96 2.21
CA TRP A 99 -18.49 -3.43 3.17
C TRP A 99 -17.76 -2.20 2.64
N MET A 100 -17.42 -2.20 1.34
CA MET A 100 -16.80 -1.03 0.72
C MET A 100 -17.74 0.18 0.80
N LEU A 101 -19.05 0.00 0.49
CA LEU A 101 -20.03 1.08 0.53
C LEU A 101 -20.26 1.58 1.95
N GLU A 102 -20.30 0.70 2.96
CA GLU A 102 -20.39 1.09 4.37
C GLU A 102 -19.26 2.06 4.76
N VAL A 103 -18.00 1.71 4.42
CA VAL A 103 -16.85 2.56 4.75
C VAL A 103 -16.83 3.85 3.95
N THR A 104 -17.19 3.82 2.66
CA THR A 104 -17.08 5.00 1.78
C THR A 104 -18.29 5.93 1.85
N ALA A 105 -19.37 5.55 2.54
CA ALA A 105 -20.58 6.37 2.69
C ALA A 105 -20.31 7.62 3.56
N ASP A 106 -19.42 7.50 4.53
CA ASP A 106 -18.94 8.61 5.36
C ASP A 106 -17.46 8.89 5.01
N VAL A 107 -17.22 9.99 4.31
CA VAL A 107 -15.88 10.35 3.84
C VAL A 107 -14.96 10.70 5.01
N ASP A 108 -15.44 11.41 6.02
CA ASP A 108 -14.65 11.80 7.18
C ASP A 108 -14.24 10.56 7.99
N GLY A 109 -15.19 9.67 8.29
CA GLY A 109 -14.92 8.38 8.95
C GLY A 109 -14.00 7.47 8.15
N TRP A 110 -14.10 7.48 6.81
CA TRP A 110 -13.17 6.76 5.93
C TRP A 110 -11.74 7.28 6.05
N GLN A 111 -11.55 8.61 6.03
CA GLN A 111 -10.27 9.28 6.20
C GLN A 111 -9.68 9.03 7.59
N GLU A 112 -10.49 9.14 8.65
CA GLU A 112 -10.09 8.86 10.03
C GLU A 112 -9.63 7.41 10.22
N ARG A 113 -10.36 6.44 9.67
CA ARG A 113 -10.01 5.02 9.73
C ARG A 113 -8.66 4.74 9.04
N ALA A 114 -8.41 5.37 7.89
CA ALA A 114 -7.14 5.26 7.21
C ALA A 114 -5.98 5.90 8.00
N ALA A 115 -6.22 7.06 8.61
CA ALA A 115 -5.26 7.73 9.47
C ALA A 115 -4.90 6.89 10.71
N LEU A 116 -5.87 6.19 11.31
CA LEU A 116 -5.62 5.26 12.43
C LEU A 116 -4.66 4.14 12.03
N GLY A 117 -4.73 3.61 10.81
CA GLY A 117 -3.78 2.62 10.30
C GLY A 117 -2.35 3.17 10.28
N LEU A 118 -2.16 4.40 9.82
CA LEU A 118 -0.86 5.07 9.83
C LEU A 118 -0.35 5.32 11.26
N GLU A 119 -1.24 5.66 12.18
CA GLU A 119 -0.92 5.79 13.60
C GLU A 119 -0.47 4.48 14.26
N GLN A 120 -1.04 3.31 13.85
CA GLN A 120 -0.54 2.02 14.35
C GLN A 120 0.89 1.76 13.89
N LEU A 121 1.23 2.15 12.67
CA LEU A 121 2.59 2.07 12.17
C LEU A 121 3.55 2.94 13.01
N LYS A 122 3.19 4.19 13.32
CA LYS A 122 3.96 5.07 14.24
C LYS A 122 4.11 4.47 15.63
N LYS A 123 3.02 3.97 16.22
CA LYS A 123 3.00 3.37 17.56
C LYS A 123 3.81 2.09 17.67
N SER A 124 4.23 1.48 16.55
CA SER A 124 5.12 0.32 16.56
C SER A 124 6.47 0.60 17.24
N GLY A 125 6.92 1.86 17.22
CA GLY A 125 8.25 2.26 17.70
C GLY A 125 9.40 1.82 16.80
N LEU A 126 9.10 1.28 15.61
CA LEU A 126 10.07 0.76 14.65
C LEU A 126 10.31 1.71 13.47
N VAL A 127 9.50 2.76 13.33
CA VAL A 127 9.56 3.70 12.20
C VAL A 127 10.04 5.09 12.62
N ASP A 128 10.67 5.78 11.68
CA ASP A 128 10.83 7.22 11.74
C ASP A 128 9.53 7.89 11.26
N PRO A 129 8.80 8.65 12.11
CA PRO A 129 7.54 9.29 11.73
C PRO A 129 7.67 10.30 10.59
N GLN A 130 8.89 10.79 10.31
CA GLN A 130 9.16 11.70 9.20
C GLN A 130 9.39 10.99 7.86
N ARG A 131 9.45 9.65 7.87
CA ARG A 131 9.78 8.79 6.74
C ARG A 131 8.71 7.74 6.52
N MET A 132 7.48 8.18 6.26
CA MET A 132 6.33 7.29 6.07
C MET A 132 5.69 7.48 4.70
N ALA A 133 5.17 6.39 4.15
CA ALA A 133 4.36 6.35 2.93
C ALA A 133 3.15 5.42 3.11
N ALA A 134 2.23 5.46 2.14
CA ALA A 134 1.15 4.49 2.06
C ALA A 134 1.00 3.96 0.63
N ILE A 135 0.68 2.67 0.50
CA ILE A 135 0.28 2.06 -0.77
C ILE A 135 -1.12 1.48 -0.66
N GLY A 136 -1.86 1.48 -1.76
CA GLY A 136 -3.22 0.93 -1.78
C GLY A 136 -3.60 0.30 -3.11
N TYR A 137 -4.39 -0.77 -3.03
CA TYR A 137 -4.83 -1.57 -4.17
C TYR A 137 -6.34 -1.43 -4.36
N CYS A 138 -6.82 -1.10 -5.57
CA CYS A 138 -8.25 -1.00 -5.87
C CYS A 138 -8.97 0.01 -4.93
N PHE A 139 -9.87 -0.44 -4.06
CA PHE A 139 -10.47 0.32 -2.95
C PHE A 139 -9.40 1.02 -2.10
N GLY A 140 -8.34 0.28 -1.72
CA GLY A 140 -7.21 0.84 -0.97
C GLY A 140 -6.50 1.98 -1.71
N GLY A 141 -6.46 1.94 -3.05
CA GLY A 141 -5.96 3.04 -3.85
C GLY A 141 -6.82 4.31 -3.74
N GLY A 142 -8.14 4.17 -3.68
CA GLY A 142 -9.05 5.27 -3.35
C GLY A 142 -8.87 5.76 -1.92
N THR A 143 -8.61 4.85 -0.98
CA THR A 143 -8.36 5.19 0.42
C THR A 143 -7.11 6.04 0.62
N ILE A 144 -5.99 5.70 -0.04
CA ILE A 144 -4.76 6.53 0.09
C ILE A 144 -4.93 7.91 -0.58
N LEU A 145 -5.80 8.04 -1.58
CA LEU A 145 -6.16 9.34 -2.13
C LEU A 145 -6.97 10.17 -1.12
N GLN A 146 -7.92 9.56 -0.41
CA GLN A 146 -8.64 10.22 0.67
C GLN A 146 -7.69 10.67 1.79
N MET A 147 -6.66 9.89 2.11
CA MET A 147 -5.60 10.32 3.04
C MET A 147 -4.85 11.55 2.50
N ALA A 148 -4.50 11.58 1.22
CA ALA A 148 -3.85 12.73 0.61
C ALA A 148 -4.74 13.99 0.69
N TYR A 149 -6.05 13.83 0.48
CA TYR A 149 -7.02 14.93 0.53
C TYR A 149 -7.28 15.44 1.95
N SER A 150 -7.16 14.58 2.98
CA SER A 150 -7.27 14.99 4.39
C SER A 150 -5.99 15.59 4.98
N GLY A 151 -4.88 15.63 4.23
CA GLY A 151 -3.62 16.22 4.69
C GLY A 151 -2.76 15.24 5.50
N THR A 152 -2.59 14.01 5.01
CA THR A 152 -1.73 13.00 5.65
C THR A 152 -0.28 13.47 5.84
N GLU A 153 0.39 12.95 6.88
CA GLU A 153 1.82 13.15 7.10
C GLU A 153 2.71 12.23 6.25
N ALA A 154 2.12 11.27 5.51
CA ALA A 154 2.88 10.41 4.59
C ALA A 154 3.56 11.25 3.51
N LYS A 155 4.84 10.96 3.21
CA LYS A 155 5.62 11.67 2.18
C LYS A 155 5.16 11.31 0.77
N ALA A 156 4.67 10.10 0.58
CA ALA A 156 4.13 9.62 -0.69
C ALA A 156 2.93 8.69 -0.46
N VAL A 157 1.98 8.72 -1.40
CA VAL A 157 0.90 7.75 -1.51
C VAL A 157 0.93 7.12 -2.90
N VAL A 158 0.83 5.78 -2.98
CA VAL A 158 0.95 5.05 -4.23
C VAL A 158 -0.25 4.15 -4.44
N GLY A 159 -1.02 4.39 -5.50
CA GLY A 159 -2.21 3.61 -5.83
C GLY A 159 -2.02 2.69 -7.03
N TYR A 160 -2.45 1.45 -6.89
CA TYR A 160 -2.43 0.45 -7.96
C TYR A 160 -3.86 0.12 -8.38
N HIS A 161 -4.16 0.22 -9.70
CA HIS A 161 -5.50 -0.03 -10.26
C HIS A 161 -6.63 0.50 -9.36
N ALA A 162 -6.46 1.73 -8.91
CA ALA A 162 -7.29 2.35 -7.90
C ALA A 162 -8.66 2.78 -8.43
N SER A 163 -9.66 2.82 -7.55
CA SER A 163 -10.73 3.78 -7.74
C SER A 163 -10.15 5.20 -7.65
N LEU A 164 -10.56 6.09 -8.52
CA LEU A 164 -9.99 7.43 -8.67
C LEU A 164 -10.97 8.52 -8.20
N PRO A 165 -11.22 8.66 -6.88
CA PRO A 165 -12.03 9.77 -6.40
C PRO A 165 -11.34 11.09 -6.75
N ALA A 166 -12.09 12.01 -7.37
CA ALA A 166 -11.56 13.31 -7.75
C ALA A 166 -11.23 14.14 -6.49
N ALA A 167 -10.13 14.90 -6.54
CA ALA A 167 -9.79 15.84 -5.49
C ALA A 167 -10.89 16.91 -5.34
N PRO A 168 -11.45 17.12 -4.15
CA PRO A 168 -12.41 18.19 -3.93
C PRO A 168 -11.73 19.57 -4.01
N GLU A 169 -12.47 20.59 -4.43
CA GLU A 169 -11.95 21.95 -4.57
C GLU A 169 -11.37 22.49 -3.24
N SER A 170 -11.91 22.05 -2.11
CA SER A 170 -11.49 22.47 -0.76
C SER A 170 -10.05 22.10 -0.42
N VAL A 171 -9.41 21.18 -1.16
CA VAL A 171 -8.02 20.73 -0.87
C VAL A 171 -6.97 21.41 -1.75
N LYS A 172 -7.35 22.40 -2.55
CA LYS A 172 -6.41 23.15 -3.38
C LYS A 172 -5.26 23.73 -2.55
N GLY A 173 -4.02 23.43 -2.98
CA GLY A 173 -2.80 23.84 -2.29
C GLY A 173 -2.57 23.19 -0.91
N LYS A 174 -3.32 22.12 -0.57
CA LYS A 174 -3.23 21.44 0.72
C LYS A 174 -2.70 20.01 0.63
N ILE A 175 -2.56 19.45 -0.59
CA ILE A 175 -2.03 18.11 -0.80
C ILE A 175 -0.50 18.18 -0.68
N GLY A 176 0.02 17.91 0.53
CA GLY A 176 1.46 18.00 0.83
C GLY A 176 2.23 16.69 0.59
N THR A 177 1.55 15.63 0.17
CA THR A 177 2.12 14.32 -0.14
C THR A 177 2.28 14.14 -1.64
N LYS A 178 3.35 13.42 -2.08
CA LYS A 178 3.46 13.03 -3.49
C LYS A 178 2.48 11.92 -3.84
N VAL A 179 1.71 12.11 -4.90
CA VAL A 179 0.71 11.13 -5.37
C VAL A 179 1.26 10.39 -6.58
N MET A 180 1.38 9.06 -6.51
CA MET A 180 1.74 8.21 -7.65
C MET A 180 0.65 7.19 -7.91
N MET A 181 0.22 7.08 -9.17
CA MET A 181 -0.85 6.15 -9.56
C MET A 181 -0.41 5.24 -10.69
N PHE A 182 -0.77 3.96 -10.60
CA PHE A 182 -0.56 2.96 -11.65
C PHE A 182 -1.91 2.45 -12.14
N HIS A 183 -2.17 2.60 -13.42
CA HIS A 183 -3.46 2.29 -14.03
C HIS A 183 -3.29 1.41 -15.27
N GLY A 184 -4.20 0.47 -15.49
CA GLY A 184 -4.27 -0.34 -16.71
C GLY A 184 -5.23 0.27 -17.71
N HIS A 185 -4.80 0.50 -18.96
CA HIS A 185 -5.66 1.06 -20.01
C HIS A 185 -6.89 0.19 -20.28
N GLY A 186 -6.78 -1.14 -20.10
CA GLY A 186 -7.89 -2.09 -20.26
C GLY A 186 -8.82 -2.20 -19.05
N ASP A 187 -8.65 -1.40 -18.00
CA ASP A 187 -9.50 -1.42 -16.82
C ASP A 187 -10.88 -0.82 -17.09
N LYS A 188 -11.89 -1.69 -17.22
CA LYS A 188 -13.27 -1.30 -17.49
C LYS A 188 -14.03 -0.78 -16.25
N PHE A 189 -13.45 -0.85 -15.05
CA PHE A 189 -14.08 -0.29 -13.85
C PHE A 189 -13.88 1.22 -13.74
N VAL A 190 -12.85 1.74 -14.40
CA VAL A 190 -12.53 3.16 -14.39
C VAL A 190 -12.54 3.67 -15.81
N ALA A 191 -13.62 4.35 -16.19
CA ALA A 191 -13.77 4.89 -17.54
C ALA A 191 -12.70 5.96 -17.85
N PRO A 192 -12.29 6.13 -19.13
CA PRO A 192 -11.27 7.12 -19.51
C PRO A 192 -11.59 8.54 -19.06
N GLU A 193 -12.88 8.90 -19.02
CA GLU A 193 -13.34 10.21 -18.56
C GLU A 193 -13.10 10.40 -17.06
N VAL A 194 -13.18 9.33 -16.25
CA VAL A 194 -12.85 9.35 -14.80
C VAL A 194 -11.36 9.59 -14.63
N VAL A 195 -10.52 8.90 -15.42
CA VAL A 195 -9.05 9.09 -15.40
C VAL A 195 -8.70 10.54 -15.74
N SER A 196 -9.27 11.06 -16.83
CA SER A 196 -9.01 12.44 -17.28
C SER A 196 -9.49 13.47 -16.26
N ASN A 197 -10.68 13.29 -15.67
CA ASN A 197 -11.19 14.17 -14.62
C ASN A 197 -10.31 14.12 -13.37
N PHE A 198 -9.87 12.94 -12.96
CA PHE A 198 -8.96 12.77 -11.82
C PHE A 198 -7.66 13.55 -12.02
N GLN A 199 -7.01 13.40 -13.18
CA GLN A 199 -5.79 14.13 -13.52
C GLN A 199 -6.01 15.65 -13.48
N ASN A 200 -7.09 16.15 -14.10
CA ASN A 200 -7.41 17.58 -14.09
C ASN A 200 -7.64 18.10 -12.67
N LYS A 201 -8.29 17.31 -11.81
CA LYS A 201 -8.55 17.72 -10.41
C LYS A 201 -7.29 17.74 -9.55
N LEU A 202 -6.30 16.89 -9.82
CA LEU A 202 -4.99 16.98 -9.16
C LEU A 202 -4.20 18.23 -9.61
N GLU A 203 -4.24 18.57 -10.91
CA GLU A 203 -3.67 19.83 -11.42
C GLU A 203 -4.35 21.06 -10.79
N GLU A 204 -5.68 21.11 -10.76
CA GLU A 204 -6.45 22.19 -10.14
C GLU A 204 -6.15 22.30 -8.62
N ALA A 205 -5.78 21.19 -7.98
CA ALA A 205 -5.41 21.12 -6.56
C ALA A 205 -3.95 21.52 -6.28
N ASP A 206 -3.15 21.86 -7.29
CA ASP A 206 -1.70 22.13 -7.19
C ASP A 206 -0.93 20.96 -6.54
N ALA A 207 -1.34 19.70 -6.80
CA ALA A 207 -0.72 18.51 -6.24
C ALA A 207 0.59 18.13 -6.97
N ASP A 208 1.57 17.57 -6.25
CA ASP A 208 2.70 16.86 -6.86
C ASP A 208 2.28 15.42 -7.17
N TRP A 209 2.04 15.13 -8.45
CA TRP A 209 1.51 13.83 -8.86
C TRP A 209 2.17 13.27 -10.11
N GLU A 210 2.11 11.95 -10.22
CA GLU A 210 2.50 11.18 -11.40
C GLU A 210 1.52 10.04 -11.62
N MET A 211 1.15 9.76 -12.88
CA MET A 211 0.32 8.62 -13.23
C MET A 211 0.94 7.85 -14.38
N VAL A 212 1.19 6.56 -14.19
CA VAL A 212 1.65 5.63 -15.22
C VAL A 212 0.46 4.81 -15.69
N ILE A 213 0.17 4.88 -17.00
CA ILE A 213 -0.88 4.09 -17.65
C ILE A 213 -0.24 3.00 -18.49
N PHE A 214 -0.43 1.74 -18.11
CA PHE A 214 0.03 0.58 -18.86
C PHE A 214 -0.93 0.32 -20.02
N GLY A 215 -0.43 0.33 -21.25
CA GLY A 215 -1.20 0.13 -22.47
C GLY A 215 -1.71 -1.30 -22.68
N GLY A 216 -2.46 -1.50 -23.76
CA GLY A 216 -2.96 -2.82 -24.16
C GLY A 216 -4.05 -3.37 -23.25
N ASP A 217 -3.99 -4.69 -22.94
CA ASP A 217 -5.00 -5.41 -22.15
C ASP A 217 -4.61 -5.51 -20.67
N VAL A 218 -3.85 -4.53 -20.14
CA VAL A 218 -3.60 -4.42 -18.69
C VAL A 218 -4.89 -3.96 -18.01
N ARG A 219 -5.44 -4.83 -17.14
CA ARG A 219 -6.78 -4.63 -16.53
C ARG A 219 -6.69 -4.36 -15.03
N HIS A 220 -7.86 -4.25 -14.39
CA HIS A 220 -7.94 -4.14 -12.93
C HIS A 220 -7.29 -5.32 -12.23
N SER A 221 -6.74 -5.12 -11.03
CA SER A 221 -5.97 -6.13 -10.28
C SER A 221 -4.73 -6.68 -11.00
N PHE A 222 -4.11 -5.92 -11.91
CA PHE A 222 -2.92 -6.38 -12.64
C PHE A 222 -1.75 -6.78 -11.74
N THR A 223 -1.74 -6.36 -10.50
CA THR A 223 -0.72 -6.70 -9.51
C THR A 223 -1.00 -8.00 -8.73
N ASN A 224 -2.19 -8.62 -8.87
CA ASN A 224 -2.57 -9.80 -8.09
C ASN A 224 -2.49 -11.09 -8.93
N PRO A 225 -1.52 -12.00 -8.67
CA PRO A 225 -1.41 -13.26 -9.39
C PRO A 225 -2.68 -14.12 -9.33
N ASP A 226 -3.45 -13.98 -8.25
CA ASP A 226 -4.69 -14.73 -8.03
C ASP A 226 -5.95 -14.02 -8.56
N ALA A 227 -5.81 -12.96 -9.37
CA ALA A 227 -6.94 -12.16 -9.84
C ALA A 227 -8.05 -13.01 -10.51
N ALA A 228 -7.66 -14.02 -11.26
CA ALA A 228 -8.60 -14.90 -11.99
C ALA A 228 -9.52 -15.74 -11.08
N LYS A 229 -9.14 -15.99 -9.82
CA LYS A 229 -9.94 -16.80 -8.88
C LYS A 229 -11.33 -16.23 -8.58
N TYR A 230 -11.48 -14.92 -8.75
CA TYR A 230 -12.75 -14.23 -8.49
C TYR A 230 -13.77 -14.35 -9.63
N GLY A 231 -13.40 -14.93 -10.78
CA GLY A 231 -14.31 -15.14 -11.92
C GLY A 231 -14.83 -13.85 -12.58
N ILE A 232 -14.18 -12.71 -12.33
CA ILE A 232 -14.54 -11.41 -12.91
C ILE A 232 -13.60 -11.11 -14.07
N GLU A 233 -14.11 -11.04 -15.30
CA GLU A 233 -13.32 -10.88 -16.53
C GLU A 233 -12.36 -9.68 -16.48
N ASN A 234 -12.76 -8.58 -15.85
CA ASN A 234 -11.96 -7.35 -15.76
C ASN A 234 -10.81 -7.45 -14.74
N LEU A 235 -10.76 -8.50 -13.90
CA LEU A 235 -9.64 -8.77 -12.99
C LEU A 235 -8.64 -9.69 -13.69
N LYS A 236 -7.45 -9.15 -13.99
CA LYS A 236 -6.43 -9.91 -14.72
C LYS A 236 -5.03 -9.53 -14.25
N TYR A 237 -4.25 -10.53 -13.86
CA TYR A 237 -2.83 -10.34 -13.55
C TYR A 237 -2.03 -10.03 -14.80
N ASP A 238 -1.07 -9.12 -14.68
CA ASP A 238 -0.07 -8.82 -15.69
C ASP A 238 1.29 -8.67 -15.02
N ALA A 239 2.16 -9.65 -15.28
CA ALA A 239 3.45 -9.75 -14.59
C ALA A 239 4.39 -8.59 -14.89
N ASP A 240 4.38 -8.08 -16.12
CA ASP A 240 5.25 -6.98 -16.55
C ASP A 240 4.79 -5.66 -15.91
N ALA A 241 3.47 -5.39 -15.92
CA ALA A 241 2.91 -4.20 -15.27
C ALA A 241 3.07 -4.26 -13.73
N ASP A 242 2.92 -5.44 -13.12
CA ASP A 242 3.17 -5.64 -11.69
C ASP A 242 4.63 -5.32 -11.35
N ALA A 243 5.58 -5.96 -12.03
CA ALA A 243 7.01 -5.74 -11.78
C ALA A 243 7.43 -4.29 -12.02
N ALA A 244 6.99 -3.66 -13.11
CA ALA A 244 7.31 -2.28 -13.44
C ALA A 244 6.76 -1.29 -12.40
N SER A 245 5.50 -1.47 -11.98
CA SER A 245 4.87 -0.61 -10.97
C SER A 245 5.53 -0.76 -9.59
N TRP A 246 5.91 -1.99 -9.21
CA TRP A 246 6.63 -2.25 -7.96
C TRP A 246 8.01 -1.59 -7.96
N GLN A 247 8.80 -1.79 -9.00
CA GLN A 247 10.11 -1.16 -9.16
C GLN A 247 10.02 0.37 -9.03
N ARG A 248 9.06 0.97 -9.73
CA ARG A 248 8.84 2.42 -9.72
C ARG A 248 8.45 2.95 -8.34
N THR A 249 7.67 2.15 -7.58
CA THR A 249 7.33 2.46 -6.19
C THR A 249 8.56 2.47 -5.29
N LEU A 250 9.43 1.45 -5.41
CA LEU A 250 10.67 1.38 -4.64
C LEU A 250 11.63 2.52 -4.99
N GLU A 251 11.69 2.92 -6.26
CA GLU A 251 12.48 4.09 -6.70
C GLU A 251 11.95 5.39 -6.07
N LEU A 252 10.63 5.59 -6.07
CA LEU A 252 10.00 6.73 -5.39
C LEU A 252 10.35 6.75 -3.90
N PHE A 253 10.21 5.61 -3.21
CA PHE A 253 10.49 5.53 -1.78
C PHE A 253 11.95 5.81 -1.44
N LYS A 254 12.90 5.39 -2.26
CA LYS A 254 14.33 5.75 -2.10
C LYS A 254 14.59 7.26 -2.21
N GLN A 255 13.72 8.00 -2.89
CA GLN A 255 13.84 9.45 -3.08
C GLN A 255 13.11 10.24 -1.99
N THR A 256 12.06 9.67 -1.40
CA THR A 256 11.14 10.40 -0.51
C THR A 256 11.23 9.96 0.96
N LEU A 257 11.70 8.74 1.21
CA LEU A 257 11.86 8.14 2.55
C LEU A 257 13.32 7.90 2.90
#